data_f396d395aac8f2cfc91af59888c3179f
#
_entry.id   f396d395aac8f2cfc91af59888c3179f
#
_cell.length_a   1.000
_cell.length_b   1.000
_cell.length_c   1.000
_cell.angle_alpha   90.00
_cell.angle_beta   90.00
_cell.angle_gamma   90.00
#
_symmetry.space_group_name_H-M   'P 1'
#
loop_
_entity.id
_entity.type
_entity.pdbx_description
1 polymer ?
#
loop_
_entity_poly.entity_id
_entity_poly.type
_entity_poly.pdbx_seq_one_letter_code
_entity_poly.pdbx_strand_id
1 'polypeptide(L)'
;MSKNFIITNDNVREYAKKIGEWIKNKVNEAGTEGVVLGMSGGVDCSTVAMLCKNAGIKVHLVILPYGEHMKNSNTYSNAMELINTSNFEYHIFDIKPAVDALIIPTEETTYKIELARANIRPRIRMTYLYEYAQINNLLVIGTGNLSEATVGYFTKWGDGAHDLNPLANLTKREVYILAKYLGVPKAIINAKPSADLWPGQTDEDELGLTYEQIDEFILNGTSGDNKIDEIIQTKKDRNTHKLEPIAKFED
;
A
#
# COMPACT_ATOMS: atom_id res chain seq x y z
N MET A 1 15.60 -10.96 0.56
CA MET A 1 14.75 -12.08 1.04
C MET A 1 14.53 -13.00 -0.14
N SER A 2 14.74 -14.31 0.00
CA SER A 2 14.41 -15.25 -1.07
C SER A 2 12.90 -15.46 -1.08
N LYS A 3 12.28 -15.29 -2.23
CA LYS A 3 10.84 -15.53 -2.39
C LYS A 3 10.60 -17.04 -2.48
N ASN A 4 9.73 -17.57 -1.60
CA ASN A 4 9.49 -19.00 -1.48
C ASN A 4 8.34 -19.53 -2.36
N PHE A 5 7.62 -18.63 -3.07
CA PHE A 5 6.50 -18.99 -3.94
C PHE A 5 6.26 -17.92 -5.01
N ILE A 6 5.61 -18.30 -6.09
CA ILE A 6 5.19 -17.40 -7.17
C ILE A 6 3.70 -17.62 -7.43
N ILE A 7 2.92 -16.53 -7.48
CA ILE A 7 1.52 -16.58 -7.86
C ILE A 7 1.40 -16.49 -9.39
N THR A 8 0.69 -17.45 -9.95
CA THR A 8 0.37 -17.55 -11.39
C THR A 8 -1.14 -17.68 -11.57
N ASN A 9 -1.63 -17.60 -12.80
CA ASN A 9 -3.03 -17.84 -13.09
C ASN A 9 -3.51 -19.23 -12.69
N ASP A 10 -2.62 -20.23 -12.66
CA ASP A 10 -2.97 -21.63 -12.35
C ASP A 10 -3.15 -21.87 -10.86
N ASN A 11 -2.40 -21.14 -10.01
CA ASN A 11 -2.40 -21.33 -8.55
C ASN A 11 -3.03 -20.17 -7.75
N VAL A 12 -3.47 -19.09 -8.39
CA VAL A 12 -3.98 -17.88 -7.74
C VAL A 12 -5.16 -18.18 -6.80
N ARG A 13 -6.03 -19.13 -7.16
CA ARG A 13 -7.15 -19.55 -6.32
C ARG A 13 -6.68 -20.10 -4.96
N GLU A 14 -5.65 -20.93 -4.99
CA GLU A 14 -5.08 -21.55 -3.78
C GLU A 14 -4.44 -20.48 -2.89
N TYR A 15 -3.63 -19.56 -3.49
CA TYR A 15 -2.98 -18.50 -2.74
C TYR A 15 -3.96 -17.47 -2.19
N ALA A 16 -5.00 -17.10 -2.94
CA ALA A 16 -6.06 -16.23 -2.44
C ALA A 16 -6.71 -16.82 -1.18
N LYS A 17 -6.99 -18.13 -1.18
CA LYS A 17 -7.52 -18.83 -0.01
C LYS A 17 -6.52 -18.83 1.14
N LYS A 18 -5.25 -19.21 0.92
CA LYS A 18 -4.20 -19.24 1.94
C LYS A 18 -3.98 -17.88 2.59
N ILE A 19 -3.94 -16.80 1.78
CA ILE A 19 -3.78 -15.44 2.29
C ILE A 19 -5.00 -15.04 3.12
N GLY A 20 -6.21 -15.32 2.66
CA GLY A 20 -7.43 -15.05 3.40
C GLY A 20 -7.48 -15.79 4.74
N GLU A 21 -7.11 -17.06 4.77
CA GLU A 21 -7.01 -17.86 6.01
C GLU A 21 -5.95 -17.28 6.95
N TRP A 22 -4.80 -16.85 6.42
CA TRP A 22 -3.75 -16.23 7.21
C TRP A 22 -4.22 -14.93 7.86
N ILE A 23 -4.90 -14.05 7.12
CA ILE A 23 -5.47 -12.80 7.68
C ILE A 23 -6.47 -13.14 8.80
N LYS A 24 -7.37 -14.10 8.56
CA LYS A 24 -8.37 -14.52 9.55
C LYS A 24 -7.73 -15.05 10.83
N ASN A 25 -6.67 -15.83 10.70
CA ASN A 25 -5.92 -16.34 11.85
C ASN A 25 -5.28 -15.20 12.64
N LYS A 26 -4.67 -14.19 11.96
CA LYS A 26 -4.08 -13.02 12.63
C LYS A 26 -5.12 -12.18 13.39
N VAL A 27 -6.29 -11.97 12.81
CA VAL A 27 -7.42 -11.30 13.49
C VAL A 27 -7.85 -12.07 14.74
N ASN A 28 -7.99 -13.40 14.64
CA ASN A 28 -8.37 -14.26 15.77
C ASN A 28 -7.28 -14.30 16.87
N GLU A 29 -6.01 -14.43 16.49
CA GLU A 29 -4.87 -14.43 17.42
C GLU A 29 -4.79 -13.13 18.22
N ALA A 30 -5.12 -11.99 17.59
CA ALA A 30 -5.15 -10.68 18.23
C ALA A 30 -6.42 -10.44 19.08
N GLY A 31 -7.43 -11.29 18.98
CA GLY A 31 -8.71 -11.10 19.67
C GLY A 31 -9.50 -9.88 19.17
N THR A 32 -9.30 -9.49 17.91
CA THR A 32 -9.98 -8.34 17.29
C THR A 32 -11.18 -8.77 16.45
N GLU A 33 -12.05 -7.83 16.10
CA GLU A 33 -13.27 -8.10 15.33
C GLU A 33 -13.06 -8.17 13.81
N GLY A 34 -11.92 -7.66 13.33
CA GLY A 34 -11.62 -7.56 11.90
C GLY A 34 -10.46 -6.64 11.63
N VAL A 35 -10.48 -5.97 10.49
CA VAL A 35 -9.42 -5.07 10.05
C VAL A 35 -9.96 -3.71 9.59
N VAL A 36 -9.14 -2.68 9.72
CA VAL A 36 -9.35 -1.39 9.04
C VAL A 36 -8.33 -1.24 7.92
N LEU A 37 -8.80 -0.77 6.78
CA LEU A 37 -8.02 -0.60 5.56
C LEU A 37 -8.14 0.84 5.04
N GLY A 38 -7.00 1.51 4.86
CA GLY A 38 -6.94 2.77 4.13
C GLY A 38 -7.22 2.55 2.64
N MET A 39 -8.35 3.06 2.15
CA MET A 39 -8.80 2.88 0.78
C MET A 39 -8.40 4.09 -0.07
N SER A 40 -7.34 3.94 -0.88
CA SER A 40 -6.90 4.95 -1.84
C SER A 40 -7.59 4.84 -3.21
N GLY A 41 -8.11 3.66 -3.56
CA GLY A 41 -8.64 3.34 -4.90
C GLY A 41 -7.57 2.78 -5.85
N GLY A 42 -6.37 2.50 -5.37
CA GLY A 42 -5.33 1.78 -6.10
C GLY A 42 -5.55 0.27 -6.11
N VAL A 43 -4.80 -0.44 -6.96
CA VAL A 43 -4.93 -1.90 -7.13
C VAL A 43 -4.59 -2.67 -5.85
N ASP A 44 -3.60 -2.22 -5.08
CA ASP A 44 -3.13 -2.92 -3.87
C ASP A 44 -4.20 -2.92 -2.78
N CYS A 45 -4.71 -1.75 -2.37
CA CYS A 45 -5.77 -1.65 -1.35
C CYS A 45 -7.06 -2.33 -1.82
N SER A 46 -7.40 -2.24 -3.10
CA SER A 46 -8.57 -2.91 -3.67
C SER A 46 -8.43 -4.44 -3.61
N THR A 47 -7.23 -4.96 -3.87
CA THR A 47 -6.92 -6.39 -3.75
C THR A 47 -7.06 -6.88 -2.31
N VAL A 48 -6.52 -6.12 -1.33
CA VAL A 48 -6.63 -6.44 0.10
C VAL A 48 -8.10 -6.42 0.56
N ALA A 49 -8.88 -5.41 0.15
CA ALA A 49 -10.31 -5.35 0.46
C ALA A 49 -11.06 -6.59 -0.03
N MET A 50 -10.81 -6.99 -1.29
CA MET A 50 -11.45 -8.17 -1.89
C MET A 50 -10.96 -9.49 -1.29
N LEU A 51 -9.70 -9.60 -0.87
CA LEU A 51 -9.19 -10.74 -0.09
C LEU A 51 -9.96 -10.90 1.22
N CYS A 52 -10.09 -9.82 1.99
CA CYS A 52 -10.83 -9.83 3.26
C CYS A 52 -12.29 -10.24 3.05
N LYS A 53 -12.96 -9.63 2.05
CA LYS A 53 -14.34 -9.95 1.72
C LYS A 53 -14.52 -11.43 1.37
N ASN A 54 -13.68 -11.97 0.49
CA ASN A 54 -13.79 -13.36 0.03
C ASN A 54 -13.48 -14.36 1.16
N ALA A 55 -12.68 -13.97 2.14
CA ALA A 55 -12.39 -14.77 3.33
C ALA A 55 -13.44 -14.62 4.45
N GLY A 56 -14.47 -13.78 4.25
CA GLY A 56 -15.50 -13.50 5.27
C GLY A 56 -14.96 -12.76 6.49
N ILE A 57 -13.97 -11.90 6.30
CA ILE A 57 -13.37 -11.07 7.35
C ILE A 57 -14.08 -9.71 7.33
N LYS A 58 -14.47 -9.22 8.51
CA LYS A 58 -15.00 -7.86 8.67
C LYS A 58 -13.90 -6.85 8.30
N VAL A 59 -14.17 -6.00 7.32
CA VAL A 59 -13.25 -4.96 6.89
C VAL A 59 -13.97 -3.61 6.85
N HIS A 60 -13.39 -2.63 7.56
CA HIS A 60 -13.82 -1.24 7.52
C HIS A 60 -12.91 -0.48 6.56
N LEU A 61 -13.47 0.09 5.51
CA LEU A 61 -12.73 0.92 4.57
C LEU A 61 -12.73 2.37 5.05
N VAL A 62 -11.57 2.99 5.11
CA VAL A 62 -11.43 4.40 5.49
C VAL A 62 -10.75 5.16 4.35
N ILE A 63 -11.48 6.13 3.77
CA ILE A 63 -10.97 7.03 2.76
C ILE A 63 -10.48 8.31 3.45
N LEU A 64 -9.24 8.69 3.19
CA LEU A 64 -8.53 9.77 3.87
C LEU A 64 -8.00 10.80 2.85
N PRO A 65 -8.91 11.57 2.18
CA PRO A 65 -8.52 12.58 1.21
C PRO A 65 -7.81 13.76 1.88
N TYR A 66 -6.88 14.38 1.17
CA TYR A 66 -6.28 15.66 1.55
C TYR A 66 -7.03 16.80 0.85
N GLY A 67 -8.16 17.21 1.44
CA GLY A 67 -9.03 18.27 0.94
C GLY A 67 -10.05 17.81 -0.11
N GLU A 68 -11.05 18.64 -0.31
CA GLU A 68 -12.20 18.36 -1.18
C GLU A 68 -11.82 18.10 -2.65
N HIS A 69 -10.73 18.73 -3.14
CA HIS A 69 -10.29 18.55 -4.53
C HIS A 69 -9.93 17.09 -4.86
N MET A 70 -9.46 16.32 -3.89
CA MET A 70 -9.14 14.90 -4.09
C MET A 70 -10.39 14.03 -4.32
N LYS A 71 -11.57 14.48 -3.89
CA LYS A 71 -12.82 13.78 -4.18
C LYS A 71 -13.19 13.79 -5.67
N ASN A 72 -12.53 14.62 -6.46
CA ASN A 72 -12.69 14.68 -7.91
C ASN A 72 -11.58 13.86 -8.65
N SER A 73 -10.73 13.16 -7.93
CA SER A 73 -9.68 12.32 -8.54
C SER A 73 -10.24 11.01 -9.09
N ASN A 74 -9.53 10.44 -10.06
CA ASN A 74 -9.86 9.12 -10.58
C ASN A 74 -9.70 8.03 -9.50
N THR A 75 -8.73 8.18 -8.61
CA THR A 75 -8.48 7.25 -7.50
C THR A 75 -9.66 7.24 -6.52
N TYR A 76 -10.20 8.41 -6.19
CA TYR A 76 -11.40 8.50 -5.36
C TYR A 76 -12.62 7.85 -6.06
N SER A 77 -12.83 8.12 -7.34
CA SER A 77 -13.91 7.51 -8.12
C SER A 77 -13.77 5.99 -8.17
N ASN A 78 -12.57 5.47 -8.34
CA ASN A 78 -12.26 4.04 -8.31
C ASN A 78 -12.56 3.42 -6.94
N ALA A 79 -12.18 4.09 -5.85
CA ALA A 79 -12.51 3.64 -4.49
C ALA A 79 -14.02 3.53 -4.31
N MET A 80 -14.79 4.55 -4.71
CA MET A 80 -16.24 4.56 -4.61
C MET A 80 -16.91 3.51 -5.51
N GLU A 81 -16.37 3.25 -6.71
CA GLU A 81 -16.86 2.17 -7.57
C GLU A 81 -16.72 0.81 -6.88
N LEU A 82 -15.54 0.49 -6.33
CA LEU A 82 -15.33 -0.77 -5.61
C LEU A 82 -16.26 -0.89 -4.40
N ILE A 83 -16.38 0.17 -3.60
CA ILE A 83 -17.21 0.21 -2.41
C ILE A 83 -18.66 -0.09 -2.76
N ASN A 84 -19.20 0.62 -3.75
CA ASN A 84 -20.60 0.49 -4.16
C ASN A 84 -20.90 -0.87 -4.80
N THR A 85 -20.03 -1.36 -5.70
CA THR A 85 -20.23 -2.64 -6.38
C THR A 85 -20.04 -3.84 -5.45
N SER A 86 -19.26 -3.67 -4.41
CA SER A 86 -18.95 -4.73 -3.44
C SER A 86 -19.67 -4.58 -2.10
N ASN A 87 -20.48 -3.53 -1.93
CA ASN A 87 -21.24 -3.25 -0.70
C ASN A 87 -20.39 -3.28 0.57
N PHE A 88 -19.29 -2.52 0.55
CA PHE A 88 -18.41 -2.35 1.72
C PHE A 88 -18.95 -1.27 2.66
N GLU A 89 -18.78 -1.47 3.96
CA GLU A 89 -18.87 -0.40 4.94
C GLU A 89 -17.66 0.54 4.82
N TYR A 90 -17.89 1.84 4.82
CA TYR A 90 -16.82 2.82 4.68
C TYR A 90 -17.06 4.11 5.45
N HIS A 91 -15.96 4.82 5.73
CA HIS A 91 -15.95 6.14 6.33
C HIS A 91 -15.02 7.08 5.55
N ILE A 92 -15.29 8.38 5.62
CA ILE A 92 -14.45 9.40 4.96
C ILE A 92 -14.07 10.45 6.00
N PHE A 93 -12.76 10.69 6.15
CA PHE A 93 -12.22 11.74 7.02
C PHE A 93 -11.22 12.59 6.23
N ASP A 94 -11.49 13.90 6.13
CA ASP A 94 -10.54 14.83 5.49
C ASP A 94 -9.33 15.06 6.40
N ILE A 95 -8.14 14.69 5.91
CA ILE A 95 -6.89 14.85 6.67
C ILE A 95 -6.26 16.23 6.50
N LYS A 96 -6.78 17.10 5.62
CA LYS A 96 -6.16 18.39 5.30
C LYS A 96 -5.95 19.27 6.54
N PRO A 97 -6.93 19.45 7.45
CA PRO A 97 -6.73 20.29 8.64
C PRO A 97 -5.57 19.81 9.53
N ALA A 98 -5.45 18.48 9.72
CA ALA A 98 -4.39 17.89 10.54
C ALA A 98 -3.01 18.03 9.87
N VAL A 99 -2.94 17.79 8.57
CA VAL A 99 -1.69 17.93 7.79
C VAL A 99 -1.21 19.38 7.79
N ASP A 100 -2.10 20.33 7.51
CA ASP A 100 -1.74 21.76 7.41
C ASP A 100 -1.26 22.31 8.75
N ALA A 101 -1.79 21.85 9.87
CA ALA A 101 -1.36 22.23 11.21
C ALA A 101 0.08 21.77 11.56
N LEU A 102 0.61 20.77 10.84
CA LEU A 102 1.96 20.22 11.07
C LEU A 102 3.01 20.74 10.11
N ILE A 103 2.66 21.56 9.12
CA ILE A 103 3.62 22.12 8.17
C ILE A 103 4.50 23.15 8.89
N ILE A 104 5.82 22.88 8.91
CA ILE A 104 6.80 23.83 9.44
C ILE A 104 6.91 25.00 8.45
N PRO A 105 6.66 26.25 8.89
CA PRO A 105 6.82 27.43 8.03
C PRO A 105 8.26 27.55 7.52
N THR A 106 8.42 27.79 6.21
CA THR A 106 9.70 28.10 5.57
C THR A 106 9.45 28.91 4.32
N GLU A 107 10.32 29.87 4.04
CA GLU A 107 10.31 30.65 2.80
C GLU A 107 10.96 29.88 1.63
N GLU A 108 11.75 28.86 1.94
CA GLU A 108 12.38 28.03 0.93
C GLU A 108 11.38 27.06 0.29
N THR A 109 11.53 26.85 -1.01
CA THR A 109 10.80 25.83 -1.76
C THR A 109 11.80 24.99 -2.56
N THR A 110 12.10 23.81 -2.05
CA THR A 110 12.98 22.83 -2.71
C THR A 110 12.25 21.49 -2.80
N TYR A 111 12.64 20.64 -3.74
CA TYR A 111 12.09 19.28 -3.86
C TYR A 111 12.15 18.52 -2.53
N LYS A 112 13.23 18.68 -1.76
CA LYS A 112 13.38 18.04 -0.45
C LYS A 112 12.31 18.49 0.55
N ILE A 113 11.98 19.76 0.56
CA ILE A 113 10.96 20.34 1.44
C ILE A 113 9.56 19.87 1.01
N GLU A 114 9.29 19.88 -0.29
CA GLU A 114 8.01 19.40 -0.84
C GLU A 114 7.80 17.92 -0.54
N LEU A 115 8.81 17.08 -0.73
CA LEU A 115 8.77 15.66 -0.39
C LEU A 115 8.56 15.45 1.12
N ALA A 116 9.22 16.22 1.98
CA ALA A 116 9.04 16.15 3.42
C ALA A 116 7.59 16.49 3.83
N ARG A 117 7.01 17.53 3.23
CA ARG A 117 5.60 17.92 3.42
C ARG A 117 4.63 16.87 2.88
N ALA A 118 4.90 16.32 1.70
CA ALA A 118 4.10 15.24 1.12
C ALA A 118 4.06 14.00 2.06
N ASN A 119 5.20 13.66 2.68
CA ASN A 119 5.32 12.55 3.63
C ASN A 119 4.59 12.76 4.98
N ILE A 120 4.08 13.95 5.27
CA ILE A 120 3.17 14.16 6.41
C ILE A 120 1.84 13.44 6.15
N ARG A 121 1.34 13.47 4.94
CA ARG A 121 0.02 12.90 4.58
C ARG A 121 -0.10 11.41 4.92
N PRO A 122 0.78 10.49 4.48
CA PRO A 122 0.69 9.08 4.85
C PRO A 122 0.86 8.85 6.36
N ARG A 123 1.63 9.69 7.08
CA ARG A 123 1.74 9.59 8.54
C ARG A 123 0.45 10.00 9.25
N ILE A 124 -0.21 11.04 8.78
CA ILE A 124 -1.54 11.42 9.31
C ILE A 124 -2.57 10.36 8.98
N ARG A 125 -2.57 9.79 7.77
CA ARG A 125 -3.45 8.66 7.44
C ARG A 125 -3.23 7.48 8.39
N MET A 126 -1.99 7.11 8.65
CA MET A 126 -1.64 6.07 9.62
C MET A 126 -2.22 6.38 11.01
N THR A 127 -2.06 7.61 11.50
CA THR A 127 -2.60 8.02 12.82
C THR A 127 -4.12 7.86 12.88
N TYR A 128 -4.86 8.29 11.86
CA TYR A 128 -6.31 8.10 11.78
C TYR A 128 -6.72 6.62 11.75
N LEU A 129 -5.98 5.79 11.00
CA LEU A 129 -6.27 4.36 10.90
C LEU A 129 -6.07 3.66 12.24
N TYR A 130 -5.00 3.97 12.98
CA TYR A 130 -4.76 3.39 14.29
C TYR A 130 -5.74 3.87 15.36
N GLU A 131 -6.13 5.15 15.35
CA GLU A 131 -7.20 5.64 16.23
C GLU A 131 -8.52 4.92 15.93
N TYR A 132 -8.91 4.85 14.66
CA TYR A 132 -10.12 4.15 14.23
C TYR A 132 -10.08 2.64 14.60
N ALA A 133 -8.94 2.00 14.40
CA ALA A 133 -8.71 0.60 14.76
C ALA A 133 -8.93 0.36 16.26
N GLN A 134 -8.35 1.21 17.11
CA GLN A 134 -8.46 1.08 18.56
C GLN A 134 -9.90 1.29 19.06
N ILE A 135 -10.61 2.28 18.52
CA ILE A 135 -12.02 2.56 18.87
C ILE A 135 -12.92 1.36 18.51
N ASN A 136 -12.63 0.68 17.39
CA ASN A 136 -13.50 -0.36 16.84
C ASN A 136 -12.98 -1.79 17.06
N ASN A 137 -11.94 -1.98 17.87
CA ASN A 137 -11.28 -3.27 18.12
C ASN A 137 -10.86 -3.99 16.82
N LEU A 138 -10.11 -3.30 15.96
CA LEU A 138 -9.65 -3.77 14.65
C LEU A 138 -8.11 -3.77 14.59
N LEU A 139 -7.53 -4.52 13.65
CA LEU A 139 -6.13 -4.39 13.25
C LEU A 139 -6.00 -3.48 12.03
N VAL A 140 -4.91 -2.71 11.93
CA VAL A 140 -4.57 -1.96 10.73
C VAL A 140 -3.93 -2.91 9.71
N ILE A 141 -4.55 -3.07 8.54
CA ILE A 141 -4.03 -3.92 7.47
C ILE A 141 -3.29 -3.09 6.42
N GLY A 142 -2.04 -3.47 6.14
CA GLY A 142 -1.18 -2.83 5.15
C GLY A 142 -1.44 -3.33 3.72
N THR A 143 -0.95 -2.55 2.76
CA THR A 143 -1.13 -2.79 1.33
C THR A 143 0.17 -2.75 0.52
N GLY A 144 1.31 -2.46 1.17
CA GLY A 144 2.61 -2.40 0.51
C GLY A 144 3.03 -3.75 -0.05
N ASN A 145 3.50 -3.80 -1.28
CA ASN A 145 3.94 -5.01 -1.94
C ASN A 145 5.47 -5.15 -1.93
N LEU A 146 5.97 -6.32 -2.38
CA LEU A 146 7.40 -6.63 -2.37
C LEU A 146 8.20 -5.72 -3.31
N SER A 147 7.63 -5.33 -4.45
CA SER A 147 8.30 -4.47 -5.43
C SER A 147 8.56 -3.08 -4.83
N GLU A 148 7.56 -2.48 -4.18
CA GLU A 148 7.68 -1.22 -3.45
C GLU A 148 8.67 -1.33 -2.30
N ALA A 149 8.58 -2.40 -1.51
CA ALA A 149 9.48 -2.66 -0.40
C ALA A 149 10.94 -2.80 -0.85
N THR A 150 11.19 -3.46 -1.99
CA THR A 150 12.53 -3.68 -2.54
C THR A 150 13.25 -2.36 -2.84
N VAL A 151 12.56 -1.38 -3.41
CA VAL A 151 13.14 -0.06 -3.73
C VAL A 151 12.89 0.98 -2.63
N GLY A 152 12.21 0.59 -1.54
CA GLY A 152 11.86 1.47 -0.42
C GLY A 152 10.85 2.55 -0.78
N TYR A 153 9.95 2.28 -1.74
CA TYR A 153 8.92 3.21 -2.19
C TYR A 153 7.70 3.19 -1.26
N PHE A 154 7.90 3.68 -0.07
CA PHE A 154 6.87 3.92 0.96
C PHE A 154 7.39 4.89 2.01
N THR A 155 6.50 5.51 2.76
CA THR A 155 6.84 6.39 3.86
C THR A 155 6.99 5.59 5.17
N LYS A 156 8.21 5.55 5.72
CA LYS A 156 8.46 4.95 7.03
C LYS A 156 7.58 5.62 8.09
N TRP A 157 6.86 4.82 8.88
CA TRP A 157 5.89 5.28 9.88
C TRP A 157 4.70 6.05 9.29
N GLY A 158 4.43 5.84 8.01
CA GLY A 158 3.23 6.26 7.32
C GLY A 158 2.50 5.03 6.79
N ASP A 159 2.41 4.90 5.47
CA ASP A 159 1.87 3.70 4.79
C ASP A 159 2.67 2.42 5.05
N GLY A 160 3.94 2.54 5.48
CA GLY A 160 4.74 1.42 5.96
C GLY A 160 4.40 0.93 7.38
N ALA A 161 3.47 1.57 8.10
CA ALA A 161 3.05 1.17 9.44
C ALA A 161 1.70 0.44 9.38
N HIS A 162 1.69 -0.81 9.84
CA HIS A 162 0.52 -1.69 9.87
C HIS A 162 0.76 -2.86 10.83
N ASP A 163 -0.31 -3.53 11.26
CA ASP A 163 -0.23 -4.70 12.14
C ASP A 163 -0.02 -5.99 11.34
N LEU A 164 -0.57 -6.07 10.12
CA LEU A 164 -0.39 -7.17 9.19
C LEU A 164 -0.37 -6.68 7.75
N ASN A 165 0.39 -7.36 6.88
CA ASN A 165 0.48 -7.00 5.46
C ASN A 165 0.43 -8.24 4.55
N PRO A 166 -0.72 -8.52 3.93
CA PRO A 166 -0.91 -9.72 3.11
C PRO A 166 -0.18 -9.68 1.77
N LEU A 167 0.23 -8.49 1.29
CA LEU A 167 0.92 -8.33 0.02
C LEU A 167 2.45 -8.22 0.16
N ALA A 168 2.99 -8.23 1.39
CA ALA A 168 4.41 -7.97 1.66
C ALA A 168 5.39 -8.84 0.85
N ASN A 169 5.00 -10.07 0.53
CA ASN A 169 5.82 -11.02 -0.22
C ASN A 169 5.37 -11.19 -1.69
N LEU A 170 4.48 -10.34 -2.19
CA LEU A 170 3.98 -10.38 -3.56
C LEU A 170 4.60 -9.27 -4.40
N THR A 171 5.11 -9.61 -5.58
CA THR A 171 5.50 -8.64 -6.59
C THR A 171 4.26 -7.91 -7.14
N LYS A 172 4.46 -6.76 -7.77
CA LYS A 172 3.36 -5.98 -8.37
C LYS A 172 2.60 -6.80 -9.42
N ARG A 173 3.32 -7.60 -10.23
CA ARG A 173 2.73 -8.54 -11.20
C ARG A 173 1.77 -9.53 -10.52
N GLU A 174 2.16 -10.08 -9.39
CA GLU A 174 1.34 -11.05 -8.65
C GLU A 174 0.13 -10.40 -7.99
N VAL A 175 0.26 -9.16 -7.51
CA VAL A 175 -0.89 -8.37 -7.05
C VAL A 175 -1.90 -8.19 -8.18
N TYR A 176 -1.47 -7.89 -9.40
CA TYR A 176 -2.37 -7.78 -10.56
C TYR A 176 -3.06 -9.11 -10.92
N ILE A 177 -2.34 -10.24 -10.83
CA ILE A 177 -2.94 -11.57 -11.03
C ILE A 177 -4.03 -11.81 -9.99
N LEU A 178 -3.73 -11.53 -8.74
CA LEU A 178 -4.64 -11.70 -7.61
C LEU A 178 -5.86 -10.75 -7.74
N ALA A 179 -5.64 -9.49 -8.09
CA ALA A 179 -6.69 -8.49 -8.31
C ALA A 179 -7.70 -8.94 -9.39
N LYS A 180 -7.18 -9.44 -10.53
CA LYS A 180 -8.02 -9.96 -11.63
C LYS A 180 -8.84 -11.16 -11.17
N TYR A 181 -8.23 -12.10 -10.47
CA TYR A 181 -8.91 -13.29 -9.93
C TYR A 181 -10.01 -12.92 -8.94
N LEU A 182 -9.77 -11.93 -8.07
CA LEU A 182 -10.71 -11.48 -7.05
C LEU A 182 -11.84 -10.60 -7.58
N GLY A 183 -11.81 -10.22 -8.86
CA GLY A 183 -12.84 -9.40 -9.49
C GLY A 183 -12.72 -7.92 -9.18
N VAL A 184 -11.53 -7.42 -8.91
CA VAL A 184 -11.29 -5.96 -8.80
C VAL A 184 -11.71 -5.28 -10.11
N PRO A 185 -12.44 -4.14 -10.06
CA PRO A 185 -12.90 -3.44 -11.26
C PRO A 185 -11.79 -3.14 -12.27
N LYS A 186 -12.12 -3.27 -13.56
CA LYS A 186 -11.14 -3.04 -14.64
C LYS A 186 -10.59 -1.61 -14.65
N ALA A 187 -11.38 -0.62 -14.23
CA ALA A 187 -10.92 0.77 -14.12
C ALA A 187 -9.73 0.88 -13.16
N ILE A 188 -9.77 0.17 -12.03
CA ILE A 188 -8.68 0.11 -11.04
C ILE A 188 -7.47 -0.65 -11.60
N ILE A 189 -7.71 -1.81 -12.22
CA ILE A 189 -6.63 -2.64 -12.78
C ILE A 189 -5.86 -1.92 -13.89
N ASN A 190 -6.55 -1.11 -14.70
CA ASN A 190 -5.96 -0.38 -15.82
C ASN A 190 -5.41 1.01 -15.44
N ALA A 191 -5.66 1.48 -14.21
CA ALA A 191 -5.09 2.74 -13.73
C ALA A 191 -3.58 2.61 -13.54
N LYS A 192 -2.85 3.68 -13.89
CA LYS A 192 -1.41 3.74 -13.60
C LYS A 192 -1.19 3.80 -12.09
N PRO A 193 -0.24 3.02 -11.54
CA PRO A 193 0.12 3.12 -10.13
C PRO A 193 0.58 4.53 -9.77
N SER A 194 0.05 5.05 -8.66
CA SER A 194 0.40 6.38 -8.15
C SER A 194 0.18 6.47 -6.65
N ALA A 195 1.11 7.13 -5.95
CA ALA A 195 0.94 7.49 -4.55
C ALA A 195 -0.03 8.68 -4.36
N ASP A 196 -0.46 9.34 -5.46
CA ASP A 196 -1.43 10.45 -5.50
C ASP A 196 -1.09 11.61 -4.54
N LEU A 197 0.20 11.91 -4.39
CA LEU A 197 0.68 13.00 -3.54
C LEU A 197 0.61 14.37 -4.24
N TRP A 198 0.64 14.40 -5.58
CA TRP A 198 0.43 15.58 -6.42
C TRP A 198 -0.18 15.20 -7.77
N PRO A 199 -0.85 16.16 -8.47
CA PRO A 199 -1.49 15.89 -9.75
C PRO A 199 -0.51 15.37 -10.80
N GLY A 200 -0.88 14.26 -11.47
CA GLY A 200 -0.11 13.66 -12.55
C GLY A 200 1.07 12.80 -12.11
N GLN A 201 1.27 12.59 -10.81
CA GLN A 201 2.29 11.67 -10.31
C GLN A 201 2.00 10.25 -10.80
N THR A 202 3.07 9.55 -11.24
CA THR A 202 3.07 8.09 -11.36
C THR A 202 4.27 7.52 -10.62
N ASP A 203 4.11 6.33 -10.08
CA ASP A 203 5.18 5.67 -9.32
C ASP A 203 6.42 5.44 -10.20
N GLU A 204 6.23 4.98 -11.44
CA GLU A 204 7.30 4.67 -12.37
C GLU A 204 8.08 5.91 -12.80
N ASP A 205 7.40 7.06 -13.02
CA ASP A 205 8.07 8.33 -13.35
C ASP A 205 8.92 8.82 -12.18
N GLU A 206 8.44 8.68 -10.94
CA GLU A 206 9.19 9.08 -9.74
C GLU A 206 10.35 8.14 -9.43
N LEU A 207 10.15 6.85 -9.61
CA LEU A 207 11.18 5.83 -9.40
C LEU A 207 12.28 5.88 -10.47
N GLY A 208 11.92 6.27 -11.71
CA GLY A 208 12.76 6.09 -12.89
C GLY A 208 12.95 4.62 -13.26
N LEU A 209 12.02 3.76 -12.86
CA LEU A 209 12.01 2.31 -13.02
C LEU A 209 10.58 1.86 -13.30
N THR A 210 10.42 0.80 -14.09
CA THR A 210 9.12 0.14 -14.23
C THR A 210 8.95 -0.95 -13.19
N TYR A 211 7.71 -1.25 -12.81
CA TYR A 211 7.43 -2.39 -11.92
C TYR A 211 7.87 -3.72 -12.55
N GLU A 212 7.82 -3.84 -13.87
CA GLU A 212 8.31 -5.03 -14.55
C GLU A 212 9.82 -5.24 -14.33
N GLN A 213 10.63 -4.19 -14.42
CA GLN A 213 12.08 -4.26 -14.14
C GLN A 213 12.36 -4.66 -12.69
N ILE A 214 11.62 -4.09 -11.74
CA ILE A 214 11.76 -4.41 -10.32
C ILE A 214 11.36 -5.87 -10.07
N ASP A 215 10.26 -6.32 -10.65
CA ASP A 215 9.75 -7.68 -10.50
C ASP A 215 10.71 -8.72 -11.08
N GLU A 216 11.27 -8.48 -12.27
CA GLU A 216 12.30 -9.35 -12.87
C GLU A 216 13.55 -9.42 -11.99
N PHE A 217 14.02 -8.29 -11.47
CA PHE A 217 15.15 -8.27 -10.52
C PHE A 217 14.87 -9.11 -9.27
N ILE A 218 13.66 -9.02 -8.71
CA ILE A 218 13.26 -9.82 -7.53
C ILE A 218 13.21 -11.31 -7.84
N LEU A 219 12.66 -11.68 -8.99
CA LEU A 219 12.40 -13.08 -9.34
C LEU A 219 13.64 -13.80 -9.86
N ASN A 220 14.46 -13.12 -10.66
CA ASN A 220 15.57 -13.69 -11.39
C ASN A 220 16.96 -13.23 -10.91
N GLY A 221 17.01 -12.25 -9.99
CA GLY A 221 18.26 -11.64 -9.51
C GLY A 221 18.82 -10.59 -10.47
N THR A 222 18.17 -10.32 -11.59
CA THR A 222 18.52 -9.29 -12.58
C THR A 222 17.28 -8.87 -13.36
N SER A 223 17.22 -7.59 -13.75
CA SER A 223 16.22 -7.05 -14.66
C SER A 223 16.53 -7.31 -16.13
N GLY A 224 17.74 -7.85 -16.42
CA GLY A 224 18.27 -7.99 -17.77
C GLY A 224 19.08 -6.78 -18.26
N ASP A 225 19.17 -5.71 -17.46
CA ASP A 225 19.98 -4.52 -17.73
C ASP A 225 20.82 -4.16 -16.49
N ASN A 226 22.14 -4.23 -16.61
CA ASN A 226 23.06 -3.97 -15.50
C ASN A 226 22.91 -2.56 -14.89
N LYS A 227 22.56 -1.54 -15.68
CA LYS A 227 22.36 -0.18 -15.17
C LYS A 227 21.09 -0.10 -14.32
N ILE A 228 20.03 -0.77 -14.75
CA ILE A 228 18.79 -0.86 -13.99
C ILE A 228 19.04 -1.64 -12.68
N ASP A 229 19.77 -2.74 -12.74
CA ASP A 229 20.13 -3.54 -11.56
C ASP A 229 20.92 -2.72 -10.54
N GLU A 230 21.90 -1.90 -10.98
CA GLU A 230 22.62 -0.97 -10.10
C GLU A 230 21.71 0.07 -9.44
N ILE A 231 20.74 0.62 -10.19
CA ILE A 231 19.77 1.57 -9.65
C ILE A 231 18.90 0.90 -8.58
N ILE A 232 18.36 -0.29 -8.88
CA ILE A 232 17.53 -1.05 -7.93
C ILE A 232 18.33 -1.38 -6.67
N GLN A 233 19.55 -1.89 -6.82
CA GLN A 233 20.41 -2.23 -5.68
C GLN A 233 20.75 -1.00 -4.83
N THR A 234 21.08 0.13 -5.46
CA THR A 234 21.36 1.40 -4.76
C THR A 234 20.14 1.88 -3.95
N LYS A 235 18.94 1.83 -4.56
CA LYS A 235 17.69 2.18 -3.84
C LYS A 235 17.43 1.23 -2.68
N LYS A 236 17.61 -0.07 -2.88
CA LYS A 236 17.45 -1.12 -1.85
C LYS A 236 18.36 -0.86 -0.65
N ASP A 237 19.66 -0.68 -0.89
CA ASP A 237 20.66 -0.48 0.17
C ASP A 237 20.39 0.81 0.96
N ARG A 238 20.06 1.90 0.25
CA ARG A 238 19.74 3.19 0.87
C ARG A 238 18.49 3.12 1.76
N ASN A 239 17.53 2.27 1.42
CA ASN A 239 16.23 2.19 2.09
C ASN A 239 16.11 1.00 3.07
N THR A 240 17.15 0.19 3.24
CA THR A 240 17.17 -0.99 4.13
C THR A 240 16.66 -0.65 5.54
N HIS A 241 17.06 0.51 6.08
CA HIS A 241 16.61 0.99 7.39
C HIS A 241 15.08 1.17 7.54
N LYS A 242 14.32 1.16 6.43
CA LYS A 242 12.85 1.25 6.47
C LYS A 242 12.21 -0.11 6.77
N LEU A 243 12.88 -1.20 6.45
CA LEU A 243 12.40 -2.58 6.55
C LEU A 243 12.96 -3.32 7.76
N GLU A 244 14.11 -2.88 8.25
CA GLU A 244 14.74 -3.48 9.42
C GLU A 244 14.01 -3.10 10.72
N PRO A 245 14.02 -4.00 11.71
CA PRO A 245 13.60 -3.66 13.07
C PRO A 245 14.32 -2.41 13.58
N ILE A 246 13.73 -1.75 14.57
CA ILE A 246 14.39 -0.62 15.22
C ILE A 246 15.76 -1.07 15.75
N ALA A 247 16.82 -0.37 15.29
CA ALA A 247 18.17 -0.66 15.75
C ALA A 247 18.26 -0.47 17.27
N LYS A 248 18.89 -1.43 17.93
CA LYS A 248 19.17 -1.41 19.36
C LYS A 248 20.67 -1.43 19.56
N PHE A 249 21.12 -0.76 20.61
CA PHE A 249 22.48 -0.91 21.06
C PHE A 249 22.65 -2.31 21.67
N GLU A 250 23.65 -3.05 21.20
CA GLU A 250 24.06 -4.35 21.73
C GLU A 250 25.54 -4.23 22.10
N ASP A 251 25.92 -4.65 23.34
CA ASP A 251 27.30 -4.68 23.83
C ASP A 251 28.10 -5.83 23.19
#